data_b3e89414c1974d657fa612a26ee7c225
#
_entry.id   b3e89414c1974d657fa612a26ee7c225
#
_cell.length_a   1.000
_cell.length_b   1.000
_cell.length_c   1.000
_cell.angle_alpha   90.00
_cell.angle_beta   90.00
_cell.angle_gamma   90.00
#
_symmetry.space_group_name_H-M   'P 1'
#
loop_
_entity.id
_entity.type
_entity.pdbx_description
1 polymer ?
#
loop_
_entity_poly.entity_id
_entity_poly.type
_entity_poly.pdbx_seq_one_letter_code
_entity_poly.pdbx_strand_id
1 'polypeptide(L)'
;DEEVQHWIKVPTDERLWALAEGLRRGWGVDKVHQITRVDKWFLRKIETLLKFEEKLMLAAWQGRADGGLREVVEEAFVTGFPSPTILSLFGLPRRPIGEEGEFAQAARKIVDEIKSQPVFKMVDTCAGEFESATPYYYGTFEQENDQATFVSKTGG
;
A
#
# COMPACT_ATOMS: atom_id res chain seq x y z
N ASP A 1 -16.74 -2.29 -20.80
CA ASP A 1 -16.35 -3.65 -20.36
C ASP A 1 -15.53 -4.41 -21.43
N GLU A 2 -15.82 -4.29 -22.72
CA GLU A 2 -15.08 -4.98 -23.80
C GLU A 2 -13.61 -4.53 -23.86
N GLU A 3 -13.33 -3.25 -23.69
CA GLU A 3 -11.98 -2.69 -23.67
C GLU A 3 -11.16 -3.24 -22.49
N VAL A 4 -11.71 -3.24 -21.28
CA VAL A 4 -11.06 -3.83 -20.11
C VAL A 4 -10.82 -5.33 -20.32
N GLN A 5 -11.78 -6.05 -20.91
CA GLN A 5 -11.62 -7.45 -21.22
C GLN A 5 -10.50 -7.71 -22.23
N HIS A 6 -10.33 -6.82 -23.20
CA HIS A 6 -9.21 -6.89 -24.14
C HIS A 6 -7.86 -6.73 -23.43
N TRP A 7 -7.70 -5.67 -22.66
CA TRP A 7 -6.44 -5.37 -21.95
C TRP A 7 -6.09 -6.41 -20.88
N ILE A 8 -7.07 -7.03 -20.24
CA ILE A 8 -6.84 -8.12 -19.29
C ILE A 8 -6.27 -9.37 -19.99
N LYS A 9 -6.72 -9.69 -21.21
CA LYS A 9 -6.28 -10.88 -21.95
C LYS A 9 -4.86 -10.77 -22.46
N VAL A 10 -4.43 -9.57 -22.88
CA VAL A 10 -3.13 -9.35 -23.50
C VAL A 10 -2.06 -9.15 -22.40
N PRO A 11 -0.98 -9.96 -22.37
CA PRO A 11 0.07 -9.85 -21.36
C PRO A 11 1.03 -8.67 -21.69
N THR A 12 0.63 -7.47 -21.35
CA THR A 12 1.42 -6.25 -21.44
C THR A 12 1.80 -5.74 -20.06
N ASP A 13 2.66 -4.74 -19.98
CA ASP A 13 3.01 -4.01 -18.75
C ASP A 13 1.80 -3.28 -18.15
N GLU A 14 0.82 -2.90 -18.96
CA GLU A 14 -0.42 -2.27 -18.51
C GLU A 14 -1.45 -3.26 -17.95
N ARG A 15 -1.24 -4.56 -18.13
CA ARG A 15 -2.18 -5.61 -17.71
C ARG A 15 -2.54 -5.53 -16.24
N LEU A 16 -1.59 -5.17 -15.37
CA LEU A 16 -1.84 -5.06 -13.93
C LEU A 16 -2.94 -4.03 -13.61
N TRP A 17 -2.91 -2.90 -14.31
CA TRP A 17 -3.93 -1.85 -14.16
C TRP A 17 -5.29 -2.28 -14.68
N ALA A 18 -5.31 -3.02 -15.78
CA ALA A 18 -6.54 -3.60 -16.32
C ALA A 18 -7.16 -4.65 -15.37
N LEU A 19 -6.33 -5.47 -14.69
CA LEU A 19 -6.78 -6.41 -13.67
C LEU A 19 -7.43 -5.67 -12.50
N ALA A 20 -6.78 -4.62 -11.99
CA ALA A 20 -7.33 -3.79 -10.93
C ALA A 20 -8.66 -3.14 -11.34
N GLU A 21 -8.74 -2.60 -12.57
CA GLU A 21 -9.97 -2.01 -13.09
C GLU A 21 -11.11 -3.02 -13.23
N GLY A 22 -10.82 -4.23 -13.72
CA GLY A 22 -11.82 -5.30 -13.78
C GLY A 22 -12.37 -5.67 -12.41
N LEU A 23 -11.51 -5.80 -11.40
CA LEU A 23 -11.90 -6.07 -10.02
C LEU A 23 -12.71 -4.89 -9.43
N ARG A 24 -12.31 -3.64 -9.70
CA ARG A 24 -13.04 -2.43 -9.27
C ARG A 24 -14.44 -2.34 -9.86
N ARG A 25 -14.65 -2.84 -11.08
CA ARG A 25 -15.96 -2.98 -11.71
C ARG A 25 -16.81 -4.16 -11.19
N GLY A 26 -16.33 -4.84 -10.16
CA GLY A 26 -17.05 -5.96 -9.54
C GLY A 26 -16.87 -7.30 -10.27
N TRP A 27 -15.89 -7.44 -11.15
CA TRP A 27 -15.56 -8.75 -11.69
C TRP A 27 -14.90 -9.56 -10.57
N GLY A 28 -15.51 -10.66 -10.18
CA GLY A 28 -14.95 -11.49 -9.12
C GLY A 28 -13.60 -12.10 -9.52
N VAL A 29 -12.78 -12.40 -8.52
CA VAL A 29 -11.47 -13.06 -8.69
C VAL A 29 -11.54 -14.28 -9.59
N ASP A 30 -12.60 -15.10 -9.47
CA ASP A 30 -12.78 -16.30 -10.28
C ASP A 30 -12.95 -15.99 -11.77
N LYS A 31 -13.74 -14.98 -12.11
CA LYS A 31 -13.94 -14.54 -13.50
C LYS A 31 -12.62 -14.03 -14.10
N VAL A 32 -11.89 -13.17 -13.34
CA VAL A 32 -10.61 -12.64 -13.80
C VAL A 32 -9.57 -13.75 -13.96
N HIS A 33 -9.51 -14.71 -13.05
CA HIS A 33 -8.65 -15.89 -13.15
C HIS A 33 -8.97 -16.73 -14.40
N GLN A 34 -10.24 -16.99 -14.67
CA GLN A 34 -10.65 -17.76 -15.86
C GLN A 34 -10.19 -17.13 -17.17
N ILE A 35 -10.25 -15.80 -17.25
CA ILE A 35 -9.84 -15.04 -18.45
C ILE A 35 -8.31 -15.00 -18.59
N THR A 36 -7.59 -14.82 -17.49
CA THR A 36 -6.16 -14.42 -17.51
C THR A 36 -5.20 -15.53 -17.16
N ARG A 37 -5.67 -16.55 -16.44
CA ARG A 37 -4.86 -17.58 -15.79
C ARG A 37 -3.88 -17.05 -14.75
N VAL A 38 -4.00 -15.79 -14.35
CA VAL A 38 -3.26 -15.24 -13.21
C VAL A 38 -3.72 -15.93 -11.93
N ASP A 39 -2.78 -16.34 -11.09
CA ASP A 39 -3.12 -17.04 -9.85
C ASP A 39 -4.05 -16.22 -8.97
N LYS A 40 -5.05 -16.88 -8.38
CA LYS A 40 -6.07 -16.25 -7.53
C LYS A 40 -5.46 -15.55 -6.30
N TRP A 41 -4.31 -16.02 -5.81
CA TRP A 41 -3.63 -15.40 -4.69
C TRP A 41 -3.24 -13.94 -5.03
N PHE A 42 -2.63 -13.70 -6.21
CA PHE A 42 -2.29 -12.35 -6.67
C PHE A 42 -3.54 -11.49 -6.88
N LEU A 43 -4.57 -12.05 -7.50
CA LEU A 43 -5.82 -11.32 -7.72
C LEU A 43 -6.48 -10.91 -6.41
N ARG A 44 -6.46 -11.76 -5.38
CA ARG A 44 -6.96 -11.43 -4.04
C ARG A 44 -6.12 -10.35 -3.37
N LYS A 45 -4.80 -10.31 -3.60
CA LYS A 45 -3.95 -9.22 -3.10
C LYS A 45 -4.32 -7.88 -3.73
N ILE A 46 -4.55 -7.85 -5.04
CA ILE A 46 -5.05 -6.64 -5.72
C ILE A 46 -6.43 -6.24 -5.17
N GLU A 47 -7.35 -7.19 -5.02
CA GLU A 47 -8.67 -6.92 -4.42
C GLU A 47 -8.56 -6.33 -3.00
N THR A 48 -7.63 -6.82 -2.19
CA THR A 48 -7.38 -6.29 -0.85
C THR A 48 -6.92 -4.83 -0.90
N LEU A 49 -6.02 -4.49 -1.83
CA LEU A 49 -5.57 -3.10 -2.02
C LEU A 49 -6.73 -2.20 -2.47
N LEU A 50 -7.57 -2.65 -3.38
CA LEU A 50 -8.73 -1.88 -3.84
C LEU A 50 -9.75 -1.63 -2.71
N LYS A 51 -10.03 -2.64 -1.88
CA LYS A 51 -10.88 -2.47 -0.69
C LYS A 51 -10.28 -1.48 0.31
N PHE A 52 -8.96 -1.43 0.38
CA PHE A 52 -8.28 -0.46 1.24
C PHE A 52 -8.33 0.96 0.67
N GLU A 53 -8.23 1.13 -0.66
CA GLU A 53 -8.49 2.42 -1.33
C GLU A 53 -9.89 2.95 -0.98
N GLU A 54 -10.92 2.09 -1.05
CA GLU A 54 -12.29 2.45 -0.67
C GLU A 54 -12.39 2.87 0.80
N LYS A 55 -11.69 2.17 1.71
CA LYS A 55 -11.63 2.52 3.14
C LYS A 55 -11.03 3.92 3.36
N LEU A 56 -9.94 4.26 2.64
CA LEU A 56 -9.33 5.58 2.69
C LEU A 56 -10.28 6.67 2.18
N MET A 57 -10.90 6.45 1.01
CA MET A 57 -11.87 7.40 0.45
C MET A 57 -13.08 7.61 1.37
N LEU A 58 -13.56 6.55 2.02
CA LEU A 58 -14.67 6.64 2.97
C LEU A 58 -14.29 7.45 4.21
N ALA A 59 -13.07 7.26 4.75
CA ALA A 59 -12.57 8.05 5.88
C ALA A 59 -12.51 9.55 5.53
N ALA A 60 -12.07 9.89 4.32
CA ALA A 60 -12.08 11.27 3.83
C ALA A 60 -13.50 11.83 3.67
N TRP A 61 -14.41 11.03 3.10
CA TRP A 61 -15.80 11.46 2.89
C TRP A 61 -16.54 11.71 4.21
N GLN A 62 -16.23 10.93 5.26
CA GLN A 62 -16.76 11.15 6.60
C GLN A 62 -16.19 12.39 7.30
N GLY A 63 -15.14 12.99 6.75
CA GLY A 63 -14.50 14.20 7.29
C GLY A 63 -13.91 13.99 8.70
N ARG A 64 -13.57 12.76 9.05
CA ARG A 64 -13.05 12.43 10.38
C ARG A 64 -11.67 13.03 10.58
N ALA A 65 -11.56 13.96 11.49
CA ALA A 65 -10.29 14.51 11.96
C ALA A 65 -9.85 13.93 13.32
N ASP A 66 -10.52 12.84 13.74
CA ASP A 66 -10.30 12.17 15.02
C ASP A 66 -9.21 11.09 14.97
N GLY A 67 -9.01 10.37 16.08
CA GLY A 67 -8.04 9.28 16.19
C GLY A 67 -8.17 8.19 15.13
N GLY A 68 -9.37 7.95 14.61
CA GLY A 68 -9.61 6.97 13.55
C GLY A 68 -8.94 7.33 12.22
N LEU A 69 -8.71 8.62 11.93
CA LEU A 69 -7.96 9.03 10.75
C LEU A 69 -6.49 8.61 10.85
N ARG A 70 -5.86 8.77 12.01
CA ARG A 70 -4.47 8.34 12.25
C ARG A 70 -4.30 6.84 12.02
N GLU A 71 -5.16 6.03 12.60
CA GLU A 71 -5.11 4.57 12.46
C GLU A 71 -5.19 4.13 10.99
N VAL A 72 -6.10 4.73 10.22
CA VAL A 72 -6.26 4.42 8.79
C VAL A 72 -5.03 4.85 7.99
N VAL A 73 -4.40 5.98 8.31
CA VAL A 73 -3.18 6.45 7.64
C VAL A 73 -1.98 5.57 8.01
N GLU A 74 -1.83 5.15 9.25
CA GLU A 74 -0.79 4.21 9.68
C GLU A 74 -0.91 2.87 8.95
N GLU A 75 -2.13 2.31 8.89
CA GLU A 75 -2.41 1.08 8.14
C GLU A 75 -2.11 1.25 6.64
N ALA A 76 -2.38 2.44 6.06
CA ALA A 76 -2.04 2.74 4.67
C ALA A 76 -0.53 2.68 4.41
N PHE A 77 0.28 3.26 5.29
CA PHE A 77 1.73 3.20 5.17
C PHE A 77 2.25 1.76 5.33
N VAL A 78 1.74 0.99 6.29
CA VAL A 78 2.09 -0.43 6.49
C VAL A 78 1.70 -1.25 5.26
N THR A 79 0.55 -0.95 4.64
CA THR A 79 0.09 -1.61 3.40
C THR A 79 0.92 -1.22 2.17
N GLY A 80 1.74 -0.15 2.27
CA GLY A 80 2.64 0.31 1.21
C GLY A 80 2.10 1.47 0.36
N PHE A 81 1.03 2.14 0.79
CA PHE A 81 0.53 3.32 0.10
C PHE A 81 1.48 4.51 0.32
N PRO A 82 2.03 5.11 -0.76
CA PRO A 82 2.87 6.29 -0.61
C PRO A 82 2.05 7.54 -0.25
N SER A 83 2.66 8.47 0.49
CA SER A 83 1.98 9.68 0.96
C SER A 83 1.24 10.49 -0.12
N PRO A 84 1.76 10.65 -1.36
CA PRO A 84 1.01 11.35 -2.39
C PRO A 84 -0.28 10.62 -2.80
N THR A 85 -0.28 9.30 -2.79
CA THR A 85 -1.46 8.48 -3.10
C THR A 85 -2.49 8.60 -2.00
N ILE A 86 -2.09 8.54 -0.73
CA ILE A 86 -2.99 8.73 0.42
C ILE A 86 -3.69 10.09 0.32
N LEU A 87 -2.93 11.15 0.11
CA LEU A 87 -3.50 12.50 -0.05
C LEU A 87 -4.45 12.59 -1.26
N SER A 88 -4.09 11.96 -2.38
CA SER A 88 -4.95 11.92 -3.57
C SER A 88 -6.27 11.19 -3.31
N LEU A 89 -6.24 10.06 -2.60
CA LEU A 89 -7.44 9.32 -2.20
C LEU A 89 -8.33 10.10 -1.23
N PHE A 90 -7.73 11.00 -0.45
CA PHE A 90 -8.46 11.97 0.37
C PHE A 90 -9.02 13.17 -0.42
N GLY A 91 -8.81 13.22 -1.74
CA GLY A 91 -9.19 14.35 -2.57
C GLY A 91 -8.34 15.60 -2.36
N LEU A 92 -7.18 15.46 -1.73
CA LEU A 92 -6.28 16.56 -1.42
C LEU A 92 -5.18 16.69 -2.48
N PRO A 93 -4.89 17.89 -2.99
CA PRO A 93 -3.77 18.11 -3.91
C PRO A 93 -2.45 17.83 -3.20
N ARG A 94 -1.40 17.50 -3.98
CA ARG A 94 -0.06 17.21 -3.42
C ARG A 94 0.51 18.38 -2.59
N ARG A 95 0.17 19.62 -2.95
CA ARG A 95 0.52 20.83 -2.23
C ARG A 95 -0.75 21.61 -1.92
N PRO A 96 -0.85 22.27 -0.75
CA PRO A 96 -1.99 23.11 -0.45
C PRO A 96 -2.22 24.19 -1.51
N ILE A 97 -3.49 24.41 -1.86
CA ILE A 97 -3.91 25.49 -2.76
C ILE A 97 -4.89 26.35 -1.95
N GLY A 98 -4.40 27.47 -1.40
CA GLY A 98 -5.20 28.34 -0.55
C GLY A 98 -5.38 27.82 0.88
N GLU A 99 -6.42 28.29 1.56
CA GLU A 99 -6.76 27.86 2.92
C GLU A 99 -7.41 26.47 2.88
N GLU A 100 -6.88 25.57 3.69
CA GLU A 100 -7.41 24.20 3.82
C GLU A 100 -8.33 24.08 5.04
N GLY A 101 -9.41 23.32 4.89
CA GLY A 101 -10.31 22.97 5.99
C GLY A 101 -9.63 22.08 7.04
N GLU A 102 -10.28 21.94 8.19
CA GLU A 102 -9.77 21.19 9.35
C GLU A 102 -9.34 19.76 9.02
N PHE A 103 -10.14 19.02 8.25
CA PHE A 103 -9.80 17.66 7.81
C PHE A 103 -8.51 17.63 7.00
N ALA A 104 -8.34 18.54 6.04
CA ALA A 104 -7.17 18.56 5.17
C ALA A 104 -5.89 18.88 5.96
N GLN A 105 -5.96 19.82 6.90
CA GLN A 105 -4.85 20.16 7.80
C GLN A 105 -4.48 18.97 8.69
N ALA A 106 -5.48 18.31 9.30
CA ALA A 106 -5.25 17.13 10.14
C ALA A 106 -4.65 15.97 9.35
N ALA A 107 -5.18 15.68 8.16
CA ALA A 107 -4.70 14.60 7.29
C ALA A 107 -3.25 14.82 6.87
N ARG A 108 -2.88 16.03 6.44
CA ARG A 108 -1.49 16.36 6.07
C ARG A 108 -0.55 16.22 7.25
N LYS A 109 -0.93 16.76 8.40
CA LYS A 109 -0.12 16.67 9.62
C LYS A 109 0.17 15.21 9.98
N ILE A 110 -0.85 14.34 9.98
CA ILE A 110 -0.71 12.92 10.28
C ILE A 110 0.18 12.22 9.24
N VAL A 111 -0.06 12.46 7.95
CA VAL A 111 0.75 11.89 6.86
C VAL A 111 2.22 12.30 6.96
N ASP A 112 2.51 13.57 7.26
CA ASP A 112 3.89 14.05 7.38
C ASP A 112 4.58 13.51 8.64
N GLU A 113 3.88 13.38 9.76
CA GLU A 113 4.39 12.76 10.98
C GLU A 113 4.78 11.29 10.75
N ILE A 114 3.91 10.49 10.16
CA ILE A 114 4.17 9.06 9.94
C ILE A 114 5.26 8.86 8.88
N LYS A 115 5.20 9.61 7.77
CA LYS A 115 6.21 9.57 6.71
C LYS A 115 7.63 9.80 7.23
N SER A 116 7.81 10.58 8.29
CA SER A 116 9.11 10.88 8.87
C SER A 116 9.66 9.76 9.76
N GLN A 117 8.93 8.68 9.98
CA GLN A 117 9.27 7.61 10.92
C GLN A 117 9.33 6.22 10.27
N PRO A 118 10.11 6.02 9.18
CA PRO A 118 10.29 4.68 8.63
C PRO A 118 11.18 3.84 9.55
N VAL A 119 10.90 2.55 9.64
CA VAL A 119 11.79 1.56 10.23
C VAL A 119 12.64 0.97 9.12
N PHE A 120 13.91 0.72 9.38
CA PHE A 120 14.82 0.08 8.43
C PHE A 120 15.07 -1.37 8.83
N LYS A 121 14.77 -2.28 7.92
CA LYS A 121 15.02 -3.71 8.10
C LYS A 121 16.15 -4.16 7.17
N MET A 122 16.99 -5.08 7.64
CA MET A 122 18.07 -5.66 6.84
C MET A 122 17.51 -6.79 5.98
N VAL A 123 17.93 -6.83 4.72
CA VAL A 123 17.63 -7.94 3.81
C VAL A 123 18.70 -9.00 3.96
N ASP A 124 18.31 -10.21 4.34
CA ASP A 124 19.15 -11.39 4.22
C ASP A 124 19.09 -11.91 2.78
N THR A 125 20.10 -11.56 1.99
CA THR A 125 20.16 -11.92 0.57
C THR A 125 20.53 -13.38 0.32
N CYS A 126 20.98 -14.10 1.37
CA CYS A 126 21.44 -15.49 1.27
C CYS A 126 20.55 -16.46 2.03
N ALA A 127 19.36 -16.05 2.47
CA ALA A 127 18.41 -16.87 3.24
C ALA A 127 19.05 -17.55 4.48
N GLY A 128 20.06 -16.92 5.09
CA GLY A 128 20.79 -17.46 6.24
C GLY A 128 21.79 -18.56 5.93
N GLU A 129 21.99 -18.92 4.65
CA GLU A 129 22.97 -19.95 4.27
C GLU A 129 24.42 -19.46 4.35
N PHE A 130 24.65 -18.17 4.09
CA PHE A 130 25.97 -17.53 4.13
C PHE A 130 25.89 -16.16 4.78
N GLU A 131 26.95 -15.75 5.51
CA GLU A 131 27.07 -14.37 5.95
C GLU A 131 27.18 -13.42 4.76
N SER A 132 26.26 -12.48 4.64
CA SER A 132 26.31 -11.46 3.60
C SER A 132 27.42 -10.46 3.90
N ALA A 133 28.39 -10.32 3.01
CA ALA A 133 29.46 -9.34 3.14
C ALA A 133 29.00 -7.90 2.98
N THR A 134 27.82 -7.69 2.38
CA THR A 134 27.23 -6.36 2.15
C THR A 134 25.79 -6.32 2.66
N PRO A 135 25.53 -5.63 3.77
CA PRO A 135 24.16 -5.51 4.28
C PRO A 135 23.35 -4.57 3.39
N TYR A 136 22.18 -5.04 2.94
CA TYR A 136 21.16 -4.23 2.28
C TYR A 136 20.05 -3.92 3.25
N TYR A 137 19.61 -2.66 3.28
CA TYR A 137 18.51 -2.20 4.11
C TYR A 137 17.36 -1.68 3.25
N TYR A 138 16.13 -1.89 3.70
CA TYR A 138 14.94 -1.29 3.10
C TYR A 138 14.13 -0.57 4.18
N GLY A 139 13.49 0.54 3.78
CA GLY A 139 12.58 1.27 4.64
C GLY A 139 11.18 0.65 4.62
N THR A 140 10.59 0.52 5.79
CA THR A 140 9.22 0.04 5.96
C THR A 140 8.53 0.80 7.08
N PHE A 141 7.21 0.74 7.15
CA PHE A 141 6.41 1.28 8.26
C PHE A 141 5.83 0.17 9.15
N GLU A 142 6.21 -1.08 8.93
CA GLU A 142 5.84 -2.19 9.81
C GLU A 142 6.50 -2.04 11.18
N GLN A 143 5.77 -2.35 12.26
CA GLN A 143 6.30 -2.26 13.62
C GLN A 143 7.40 -3.29 13.88
N GLU A 144 8.29 -2.96 14.83
CA GLU A 144 9.54 -3.68 15.15
C GLU A 144 9.39 -5.13 15.61
N ASN A 145 8.20 -5.58 15.96
CA ASN A 145 7.98 -6.89 16.59
C ASN A 145 8.49 -8.09 15.77
N ASP A 146 8.78 -7.90 14.48
CA ASP A 146 9.37 -8.94 13.62
C ASP A 146 10.90 -8.86 13.51
N GLN A 147 11.55 -7.91 14.20
CA GLN A 147 13.03 -7.79 14.23
C GLN A 147 13.70 -8.74 15.24
N ALA A 148 12.91 -9.48 16.00
CA ALA A 148 13.47 -10.42 16.94
C ALA A 148 14.16 -11.53 16.16
N THR A 149 15.46 -11.52 16.06
CA THR A 149 16.27 -12.72 16.20
C THR A 149 17.64 -12.67 15.56
N PHE A 150 18.01 -11.68 14.76
CA PHE A 150 19.29 -11.76 14.04
C PHE A 150 20.46 -10.95 14.62
N VAL A 151 20.28 -10.16 15.68
CA VAL A 151 21.37 -9.33 16.25
C VAL A 151 22.05 -9.94 17.48
N SER A 152 21.62 -11.07 18.00
CA SER A 152 22.12 -11.57 19.31
C SER A 152 23.10 -12.76 19.27
N LYS A 153 23.78 -13.02 18.15
CA LYS A 153 24.79 -14.11 18.10
C LYS A 153 26.20 -13.69 17.72
N THR A 154 26.56 -12.43 17.86
CA THR A 154 27.98 -12.02 17.80
C THR A 154 28.39 -11.46 19.14
N GLY A 155 28.57 -12.33 20.12
CA GLY A 155 29.05 -11.98 21.46
C GLY A 155 29.45 -13.24 22.17
N GLY A 156 30.64 -13.79 21.82
CA GLY A 156 31.25 -14.91 22.50
C GLY A 156 32.68 -15.03 22.02
#